data_12432f7bec3dd4cfca2d2ea8b50fb185
#
_entry.id   12432f7bec3dd4cfca2d2ea8b50fb185
#
_cell.length_a   1.000
_cell.length_b   1.000
_cell.length_c   1.000
_cell.angle_alpha   90.00
_cell.angle_beta   90.00
_cell.angle_gamma   90.00
#
_symmetry.space_group_name_H-M   'P 1'
#
loop_
_entity.id
_entity.type
_entity.pdbx_description
1 polymer ?
#
loop_
_entity_poly.entity_id
_entity_poly.type
_entity_poly.pdbx_seq_one_letter_code
_entity_poly.pdbx_strand_id
1 'polypeptide(L)'
;MFILLTILFSTISCFGKLKVSGTVFKDSENQRTIFINGVNTPWDKWNDFGGDYNETFWDTHFQELSKNGINGVRVWISCNGLHIKIDSTGKVKGPTDKFWTDLDSFFAIAEKNKIYIMATLISFDNFKDEGQPYMSWRAMLDNEKNMDSFVETYVIPFVKRYSKFNSLWSIDLCNEPDWIHENDICGQIDWQKINKLFAKCAAAIHENSDVLVTIGFGMIKYNSKKYEANYGADDYLKGLADNPKAYLDFYSPHFYEWEAEWFGFPFDTDPISFGLDGTKPAVIGEFPATGMTAKTKGSKEMNGTECYLNTFKHGWNGIMAWTSNGVDTCGKLVDFKEGVNEVAYLMNKM
;
A
#
# COMPACT_ATOMS: atom_id res chain seq x y z
N MET A 1 -43.35 -7.84 -40.29
CA MET A 1 -41.88 -7.72 -40.15
C MET A 1 -41.60 -7.02 -38.81
N PHE A 2 -41.45 -7.82 -37.76
CA PHE A 2 -41.14 -7.29 -36.40
C PHE A 2 -39.64 -7.08 -36.29
N ILE A 3 -39.22 -5.82 -36.11
CA ILE A 3 -37.82 -5.47 -35.83
C ILE A 3 -37.63 -5.69 -34.34
N LEU A 4 -36.90 -6.74 -33.97
CA LEU A 4 -36.44 -6.97 -32.60
C LEU A 4 -35.32 -5.96 -32.29
N LEU A 5 -35.64 -4.93 -31.52
CA LEU A 5 -34.63 -4.00 -31.01
C LEU A 5 -33.89 -4.70 -29.84
N THR A 6 -32.74 -5.26 -30.14
CA THR A 6 -31.85 -5.79 -29.09
C THR A 6 -31.20 -4.58 -28.39
N ILE A 7 -31.75 -4.20 -27.23
CA ILE A 7 -31.11 -3.22 -26.35
C ILE A 7 -29.93 -3.94 -25.71
N LEU A 8 -28.73 -3.69 -26.23
CA LEU A 8 -27.49 -4.01 -25.51
C LEU A 8 -27.46 -3.12 -24.26
N PHE A 9 -27.83 -3.66 -23.10
CA PHE A 9 -27.42 -3.10 -21.85
C PHE A 9 -25.91 -3.30 -21.76
N SER A 10 -25.13 -2.28 -22.11
CA SER A 10 -23.76 -2.19 -21.62
C SER A 10 -23.87 -2.09 -20.11
N THR A 11 -23.54 -3.16 -19.41
CA THR A 11 -23.30 -3.10 -17.96
C THR A 11 -22.16 -2.11 -17.77
N ILE A 12 -22.49 -0.88 -17.40
CA ILE A 12 -21.51 0.08 -16.90
C ILE A 12 -20.92 -0.62 -15.68
N SER A 13 -19.71 -1.13 -15.80
CA SER A 13 -18.97 -1.68 -14.67
C SER A 13 -18.84 -0.54 -13.66
N CYS A 14 -19.66 -0.60 -12.62
CA CYS A 14 -19.62 0.38 -11.54
C CYS A 14 -18.30 0.19 -10.82
N PHE A 15 -17.54 1.26 -10.65
CA PHE A 15 -16.30 1.31 -9.88
C PHE A 15 -16.67 1.73 -8.46
N GLY A 16 -16.93 0.76 -7.59
CA GLY A 16 -17.32 0.98 -6.21
C GLY A 16 -16.11 1.01 -5.26
N LYS A 17 -16.34 1.42 -4.03
CA LYS A 17 -15.32 1.28 -2.96
C LYS A 17 -15.05 -0.18 -2.67
N LEU A 18 -13.81 -0.49 -2.29
CA LEU A 18 -13.47 -1.81 -1.78
C LEU A 18 -13.79 -1.92 -0.30
N LYS A 19 -14.29 -3.09 0.09
CA LYS A 19 -14.57 -3.47 1.48
C LYS A 19 -14.00 -4.85 1.76
N VAL A 20 -13.59 -5.08 3.00
CA VAL A 20 -13.23 -6.40 3.48
C VAL A 20 -14.50 -7.21 3.79
N SER A 21 -14.54 -8.44 3.32
CA SER A 21 -15.60 -9.42 3.60
C SER A 21 -14.97 -10.78 3.93
N GLY A 22 -14.80 -11.07 5.21
CA GLY A 22 -13.97 -12.18 5.65
C GLY A 22 -12.52 -11.99 5.23
N THR A 23 -11.98 -12.88 4.42
CA THR A 23 -10.59 -12.85 3.93
C THR A 23 -10.47 -12.39 2.48
N VAL A 24 -11.44 -11.67 1.94
CA VAL A 24 -11.41 -11.17 0.56
C VAL A 24 -11.82 -9.69 0.48
N PHE A 25 -11.40 -9.03 -0.59
CA PHE A 25 -11.95 -7.72 -0.95
C PHE A 25 -13.18 -7.88 -1.82
N LYS A 26 -14.17 -7.02 -1.60
CA LYS A 26 -15.37 -6.92 -2.43
C LYS A 26 -15.62 -5.49 -2.86
N ASP A 27 -16.06 -5.33 -4.10
CA ASP A 27 -16.61 -4.07 -4.58
C ASP A 27 -17.97 -3.81 -3.91
N SER A 28 -18.17 -2.61 -3.35
CA SER A 28 -19.36 -2.25 -2.58
C SER A 28 -20.64 -2.20 -3.43
N GLU A 29 -20.51 -1.89 -4.72
CA GLU A 29 -21.65 -1.71 -5.62
C GLU A 29 -22.20 -3.03 -6.15
N ASN A 30 -21.33 -3.95 -6.54
CA ASN A 30 -21.73 -5.18 -7.22
C ASN A 30 -21.41 -6.47 -6.43
N GLN A 31 -20.77 -6.35 -5.26
CA GLN A 31 -20.38 -7.45 -4.36
C GLN A 31 -19.42 -8.47 -4.99
N ARG A 32 -18.82 -8.17 -6.12
CA ARG A 32 -17.80 -9.04 -6.75
C ARG A 32 -16.55 -9.09 -5.86
N THR A 33 -15.96 -10.26 -5.77
CA THR A 33 -14.62 -10.41 -5.19
C THR A 33 -13.61 -9.77 -6.12
N ILE A 34 -12.74 -8.95 -5.55
CA ILE A 34 -11.68 -8.23 -6.28
C ILE A 34 -10.33 -8.77 -5.84
N PHE A 35 -9.54 -9.21 -6.78
CA PHE A 35 -8.11 -9.41 -6.61
C PHE A 35 -7.39 -8.09 -6.98
N ILE A 36 -6.48 -7.62 -6.15
CA ILE A 36 -5.66 -6.45 -6.45
C ILE A 36 -4.56 -6.87 -7.42
N ASN A 37 -4.85 -6.71 -8.70
CA ASN A 37 -3.92 -6.89 -9.80
C ASN A 37 -3.13 -5.59 -9.94
N GLY A 38 -2.23 -5.38 -8.99
CA GLY A 38 -1.68 -4.07 -8.68
C GLY A 38 -0.22 -3.90 -9.07
N VAL A 39 0.29 -2.71 -8.83
CA VAL A 39 1.69 -2.34 -9.05
C VAL A 39 2.08 -1.17 -8.15
N ASN A 40 3.36 -1.03 -7.85
CA ASN A 40 3.91 0.19 -7.30
C ASN A 40 4.25 1.18 -8.42
N THR A 41 3.71 2.39 -8.36
CA THR A 41 4.22 3.60 -9.01
C THR A 41 4.52 4.58 -7.90
N PRO A 42 5.64 4.42 -7.19
CA PRO A 42 5.83 5.12 -5.92
C PRO A 42 5.92 6.64 -6.09
N TRP A 43 6.51 7.11 -7.18
CA TRP A 43 6.62 8.52 -7.59
C TRP A 43 6.93 8.61 -9.09
N ASP A 44 6.65 9.77 -9.71
CA ASP A 44 7.29 10.19 -10.96
C ASP A 44 8.67 10.77 -10.65
N LYS A 45 8.69 11.71 -9.69
CA LYS A 45 9.90 12.26 -9.10
C LYS A 45 9.81 12.17 -7.58
N TRP A 46 10.96 12.01 -6.93
CA TRP A 46 11.03 11.97 -5.47
C TRP A 46 10.33 13.17 -4.84
N ASN A 47 9.36 12.91 -3.95
CA ASN A 47 8.48 13.91 -3.34
C ASN A 47 7.63 14.71 -4.36
N ASP A 48 6.93 14.05 -5.26
CA ASP A 48 6.01 14.67 -6.23
C ASP A 48 5.06 15.68 -5.58
N PHE A 49 4.32 15.23 -4.58
CA PHE A 49 3.26 16.01 -3.96
C PHE A 49 3.81 17.10 -3.05
N GLY A 50 3.48 18.35 -3.37
CA GLY A 50 4.07 19.55 -2.76
C GLY A 50 5.37 20.02 -3.42
N GLY A 51 5.96 19.16 -4.29
CA GLY A 51 7.18 19.38 -5.05
C GLY A 51 6.93 19.49 -6.56
N ASP A 52 7.52 18.57 -7.32
CA ASP A 52 7.51 18.57 -8.78
C ASP A 52 6.39 17.69 -9.37
N TYR A 53 5.17 17.80 -8.84
CA TYR A 53 4.01 17.04 -9.31
C TYR A 53 3.74 17.27 -10.81
N ASN A 54 3.59 16.19 -11.57
CA ASN A 54 3.35 16.21 -13.01
C ASN A 54 2.01 15.54 -13.34
N GLU A 55 0.94 16.34 -13.47
CA GLU A 55 -0.40 15.87 -13.78
C GLU A 55 -0.46 15.04 -15.08
N THR A 56 0.26 15.47 -16.12
CA THR A 56 0.28 14.78 -17.41
C THR A 56 0.90 13.38 -17.29
N PHE A 57 1.97 13.23 -16.50
CA PHE A 57 2.56 11.93 -16.25
C PHE A 57 1.52 11.00 -15.59
N TRP A 58 0.90 11.42 -14.49
CA TRP A 58 -0.04 10.59 -13.75
C TRP A 58 -1.26 10.21 -14.59
N ASP A 59 -1.85 11.13 -15.35
CA ASP A 59 -3.01 10.80 -16.22
C ASP A 59 -2.62 9.81 -17.32
N THR A 60 -1.53 10.05 -18.02
CA THR A 60 -1.08 9.16 -19.10
C THR A 60 -0.69 7.78 -18.56
N HIS A 61 0.01 7.75 -17.43
CA HIS A 61 0.46 6.51 -16.80
C HIS A 61 -0.72 5.66 -16.30
N PHE A 62 -1.70 6.26 -15.63
CA PHE A 62 -2.88 5.53 -15.17
C PHE A 62 -3.75 5.02 -16.32
N GLN A 63 -3.83 5.75 -17.44
CA GLN A 63 -4.47 5.23 -18.67
C GLN A 63 -3.75 4.00 -19.20
N GLU A 64 -2.41 4.01 -19.23
CA GLU A 64 -1.60 2.86 -19.64
C GLU A 64 -1.81 1.67 -18.70
N LEU A 65 -1.72 1.88 -17.38
CA LEU A 65 -1.92 0.83 -16.39
C LEU A 65 -3.31 0.20 -16.49
N SER A 66 -4.36 1.01 -16.51
CA SER A 66 -5.75 0.56 -16.63
C SER A 66 -5.97 -0.25 -17.91
N LYS A 67 -5.43 0.22 -19.05
CA LYS A 67 -5.50 -0.49 -20.35
C LYS A 67 -4.82 -1.85 -20.31
N ASN A 68 -3.80 -2.03 -19.48
CA ASN A 68 -3.08 -3.30 -19.31
C ASN A 68 -3.64 -4.18 -18.18
N GLY A 69 -4.84 -3.86 -17.62
CA GLY A 69 -5.50 -4.70 -16.63
C GLY A 69 -5.03 -4.48 -15.18
N ILE A 70 -4.21 -3.48 -14.92
CA ILE A 70 -3.91 -3.02 -13.56
C ILE A 70 -5.16 -2.34 -12.99
N ASN A 71 -5.57 -2.74 -11.79
CA ASN A 71 -6.69 -2.13 -11.08
C ASN A 71 -6.27 -1.42 -9.79
N GLY A 72 -5.05 -1.65 -9.28
CA GLY A 72 -4.55 -1.06 -8.05
C GLY A 72 -3.13 -0.51 -8.19
N VAL A 73 -2.87 0.65 -7.59
CA VAL A 73 -1.53 1.26 -7.59
C VAL A 73 -1.18 1.72 -6.17
N ARG A 74 -0.01 1.32 -5.69
CA ARG A 74 0.56 1.83 -4.45
C ARG A 74 1.44 3.02 -4.77
N VAL A 75 1.20 4.14 -4.09
CA VAL A 75 1.85 5.44 -4.32
C VAL A 75 2.33 6.00 -2.99
N TRP A 76 3.56 6.49 -2.95
CA TRP A 76 4.09 7.17 -1.78
C TRP A 76 3.64 8.64 -1.78
N ILE A 77 2.74 8.95 -0.86
CA ILE A 77 2.19 10.32 -0.72
C ILE A 77 3.26 11.26 -0.16
N SER A 78 4.16 10.74 0.66
CA SER A 78 5.34 11.46 1.12
C SER A 78 6.52 10.48 1.18
N CYS A 79 7.58 10.77 0.42
CA CYS A 79 8.74 9.89 0.36
C CYS A 79 9.62 9.98 1.61
N ASN A 80 9.98 11.21 2.02
CA ASN A 80 10.81 11.45 3.21
C ASN A 80 10.31 12.59 4.11
N GLY A 81 9.06 13.02 3.93
CA GLY A 81 8.43 14.05 4.76
C GLY A 81 8.79 15.49 4.42
N LEU A 82 9.49 15.77 3.31
CA LEU A 82 9.98 17.11 2.97
C LEU A 82 8.88 18.18 2.92
N HIS A 83 7.68 17.82 2.42
CA HIS A 83 6.56 18.74 2.27
C HIS A 83 5.55 18.70 3.43
N ILE A 84 5.87 17.98 4.50
CA ILE A 84 5.13 17.98 5.76
C ILE A 84 5.92 18.81 6.78
N LYS A 85 5.34 19.92 7.21
CA LYS A 85 5.99 20.83 8.18
C LYS A 85 6.05 20.17 9.55
N ILE A 86 7.24 20.04 10.09
CA ILE A 86 7.52 19.51 11.42
C ILE A 86 8.55 20.41 12.10
N ASP A 87 8.38 20.73 13.39
CA ASP A 87 9.36 21.54 14.11
C ASP A 87 10.41 20.66 14.82
N SER A 88 11.45 21.31 15.34
CA SER A 88 12.58 20.60 15.98
C SER A 88 12.20 19.79 17.24
N THR A 89 11.02 20.00 17.77
CA THR A 89 10.50 19.20 18.91
C THR A 89 9.75 17.96 18.47
N GLY A 90 9.56 17.77 17.16
CA GLY A 90 8.78 16.67 16.58
C GLY A 90 7.30 16.97 16.45
N LYS A 91 6.85 18.21 16.69
CA LYS A 91 5.45 18.59 16.51
C LYS A 91 5.15 18.86 15.03
N VAL A 92 4.23 18.08 14.48
CA VAL A 92 3.77 18.22 13.09
C VAL A 92 2.79 19.38 12.95
N LYS A 93 2.97 20.17 11.89
CA LYS A 93 2.13 21.33 11.54
C LYS A 93 1.25 21.06 10.32
N GLY A 94 1.43 19.91 9.68
CA GLY A 94 0.71 19.48 8.50
C GLY A 94 1.42 19.82 7.18
N PRO A 95 0.91 19.28 6.07
CA PRO A 95 1.45 19.50 4.73
C PRO A 95 1.33 20.96 4.25
N THR A 96 2.08 21.27 3.19
CA THR A 96 1.97 22.56 2.48
C THR A 96 0.65 22.65 1.69
N ASP A 97 0.22 23.87 1.33
CA ASP A 97 -0.98 24.04 0.50
C ASP A 97 -0.84 23.38 -0.88
N LYS A 98 0.37 23.47 -1.47
CA LYS A 98 0.66 22.82 -2.74
C LYS A 98 0.50 21.31 -2.67
N PHE A 99 0.93 20.67 -1.58
CA PHE A 99 0.76 19.25 -1.36
C PHE A 99 -0.74 18.82 -1.50
N TRP A 100 -1.63 19.58 -0.89
CA TRP A 100 -3.07 19.32 -1.01
C TRP A 100 -3.62 19.57 -2.41
N THR A 101 -3.14 20.62 -3.08
CA THR A 101 -3.56 20.93 -4.45
C THR A 101 -3.15 19.83 -5.43
N ASP A 102 -1.92 19.33 -5.30
CA ASP A 102 -1.39 18.27 -6.14
C ASP A 102 -2.19 16.97 -5.93
N LEU A 103 -2.48 16.62 -4.68
CA LEU A 103 -3.29 15.43 -4.34
C LEU A 103 -4.75 15.54 -4.81
N ASP A 104 -5.34 16.74 -4.85
CA ASP A 104 -6.68 16.93 -5.41
C ASP A 104 -6.72 16.54 -6.89
N SER A 105 -5.73 17.00 -7.67
CA SER A 105 -5.56 16.60 -9.07
C SER A 105 -5.32 15.09 -9.20
N PHE A 106 -4.40 14.55 -8.39
CA PHE A 106 -4.03 13.13 -8.44
C PHE A 106 -5.22 12.19 -8.19
N PHE A 107 -6.01 12.42 -7.13
CA PHE A 107 -7.17 11.57 -6.85
C PHE A 107 -8.30 11.73 -7.87
N ALA A 108 -8.47 12.92 -8.45
CA ALA A 108 -9.40 13.10 -9.57
C ALA A 108 -8.98 12.29 -10.82
N ILE A 109 -7.68 12.23 -11.10
CA ILE A 109 -7.11 11.42 -12.19
C ILE A 109 -7.28 9.92 -11.91
N ALA A 110 -6.99 9.47 -10.68
CA ALA A 110 -7.16 8.07 -10.28
C ALA A 110 -8.63 7.62 -10.43
N GLU A 111 -9.58 8.44 -9.95
CA GLU A 111 -11.01 8.18 -10.08
C GLU A 111 -11.46 8.12 -11.54
N LYS A 112 -11.02 9.07 -12.37
CA LYS A 112 -11.28 9.10 -13.83
C LYS A 112 -10.83 7.82 -14.52
N ASN A 113 -9.66 7.30 -14.13
CA ASN A 113 -9.05 6.12 -14.74
C ASN A 113 -9.45 4.80 -14.06
N LYS A 114 -10.30 4.85 -13.02
CA LYS A 114 -10.77 3.70 -12.23
C LYS A 114 -9.63 2.86 -11.64
N ILE A 115 -8.64 3.53 -11.11
CA ILE A 115 -7.48 2.93 -10.43
C ILE A 115 -7.68 3.05 -8.91
N TYR A 116 -7.61 1.93 -8.21
CA TYR A 116 -7.57 1.89 -6.76
C TYR A 116 -6.18 2.32 -6.25
N ILE A 117 -6.13 3.30 -5.36
CA ILE A 117 -4.90 3.83 -4.79
C ILE A 117 -4.70 3.31 -3.36
N MET A 118 -3.59 2.63 -3.13
CA MET A 118 -3.02 2.43 -1.80
C MET A 118 -2.07 3.59 -1.52
N ALA A 119 -2.47 4.47 -0.61
CA ALA A 119 -1.72 5.68 -0.30
C ALA A 119 -0.75 5.43 0.86
N THR A 120 0.55 5.36 0.59
CA THR A 120 1.60 5.22 1.62
C THR A 120 1.91 6.59 2.22
N LEU A 121 1.58 6.81 3.51
CA LEU A 121 1.63 8.13 4.12
C LEU A 121 3.05 8.60 4.41
N ILE A 122 3.90 7.73 4.93
CA ILE A 122 5.32 7.98 5.26
C ILE A 122 6.16 6.74 4.94
N SER A 123 7.48 6.88 5.00
CA SER A 123 8.44 5.80 4.80
C SER A 123 9.47 5.78 5.94
N PHE A 124 10.22 4.68 6.08
CA PHE A 124 11.41 4.68 6.93
C PHE A 124 12.38 5.81 6.55
N ASP A 125 12.34 6.31 5.30
CA ASP A 125 13.16 7.44 4.83
C ASP A 125 12.91 8.73 5.59
N ASN A 126 11.75 8.92 6.21
CA ASN A 126 11.50 10.06 7.10
C ASN A 126 12.46 10.08 8.29
N PHE A 127 12.93 8.92 8.74
CA PHE A 127 13.75 8.70 9.94
C PHE A 127 15.24 8.53 9.65
N LYS A 128 15.58 8.36 8.37
CA LYS A 128 16.92 8.10 7.88
C LYS A 128 17.80 9.34 7.95
N ASP A 129 19.04 9.22 8.42
CA ASP A 129 20.00 10.31 8.54
C ASP A 129 20.51 10.76 7.17
N GLU A 130 19.66 11.37 6.37
CA GLU A 130 19.91 11.82 5.00
C GLU A 130 19.13 13.11 4.66
N GLY A 131 19.68 14.28 4.98
CA GLY A 131 19.26 15.58 4.39
C GLY A 131 17.87 16.14 4.70
N GLN A 132 16.94 15.34 5.22
CA GLN A 132 15.61 15.79 5.68
C GLN A 132 15.65 16.03 7.21
N PRO A 133 14.58 16.57 7.83
CA PRO A 133 14.56 16.82 9.27
C PRO A 133 14.35 15.52 10.08
N TYR A 134 15.14 14.47 9.83
CA TYR A 134 14.99 13.13 10.44
C TYR A 134 14.99 13.15 11.97
N MET A 135 15.75 14.03 12.58
CA MET A 135 15.74 14.21 14.04
C MET A 135 14.38 14.66 14.56
N SER A 136 13.67 15.50 13.82
CA SER A 136 12.31 15.92 14.16
C SER A 136 11.33 14.75 14.02
N TRP A 137 11.47 13.93 12.98
CA TRP A 137 10.65 12.73 12.81
C TRP A 137 10.89 11.71 13.91
N ARG A 138 12.14 11.49 14.34
CA ARG A 138 12.46 10.63 15.49
C ARG A 138 11.88 11.21 16.79
N ALA A 139 12.02 12.52 17.03
CA ALA A 139 11.43 13.19 18.18
C ALA A 139 9.89 13.13 18.21
N MET A 140 9.22 13.02 17.07
CA MET A 140 7.79 12.79 16.99
C MET A 140 7.40 11.48 17.70
N LEU A 141 8.18 10.42 17.51
CA LEU A 141 7.91 9.10 18.12
C LEU A 141 8.21 9.04 19.62
N ASP A 142 8.92 10.02 20.17
CA ASP A 142 9.24 10.08 21.61
C ASP A 142 8.12 10.72 22.46
N ASN A 143 7.13 11.34 21.83
CA ASN A 143 6.10 12.12 22.54
C ASN A 143 4.70 11.90 21.94
N GLU A 144 3.78 11.40 22.75
CA GLU A 144 2.41 11.14 22.31
C GLU A 144 1.69 12.37 21.76
N LYS A 145 1.89 13.56 22.34
CA LYS A 145 1.30 14.80 21.83
C LYS A 145 1.82 15.17 20.44
N ASN A 146 3.06 14.76 20.12
CA ASN A 146 3.62 14.95 18.80
C ASN A 146 3.01 13.94 17.82
N MET A 147 2.82 12.67 18.22
CA MET A 147 2.06 11.69 17.43
C MET A 147 0.63 12.18 17.17
N ASP A 148 -0.05 12.72 18.21
CA ASP A 148 -1.38 13.32 18.06
C ASP A 148 -1.37 14.47 17.04
N SER A 149 -0.35 15.31 17.06
CA SER A 149 -0.22 16.39 16.07
C SER A 149 -0.10 15.88 14.62
N PHE A 150 0.59 14.76 14.39
CA PHE A 150 0.64 14.10 13.08
C PHE A 150 -0.74 13.60 12.66
N VAL A 151 -1.45 12.93 13.57
CA VAL A 151 -2.80 12.43 13.31
C VAL A 151 -3.76 13.58 13.00
N GLU A 152 -3.77 14.63 13.83
CA GLU A 152 -4.70 15.75 13.72
C GLU A 152 -4.45 16.65 12.51
N THR A 153 -3.17 16.87 12.15
CA THR A 153 -2.81 17.86 11.11
C THR A 153 -2.54 17.24 9.75
N TYR A 154 -2.35 15.91 9.67
CA TYR A 154 -2.10 15.23 8.41
C TYR A 154 -3.09 14.08 8.15
N VAL A 155 -3.18 13.08 9.03
CA VAL A 155 -3.96 11.86 8.77
C VAL A 155 -5.46 12.16 8.66
N ILE A 156 -6.05 12.83 9.65
CA ILE A 156 -7.47 13.17 9.66
C ILE A 156 -7.85 14.10 8.48
N PRO A 157 -7.12 15.19 8.20
CA PRO A 157 -7.37 15.99 7.01
C PRO A 157 -7.29 15.21 5.70
N PHE A 158 -6.31 14.28 5.56
CA PHE A 158 -6.15 13.44 4.39
C PHE A 158 -7.40 12.58 4.16
N VAL A 159 -7.82 11.80 5.14
CA VAL A 159 -8.98 10.91 4.96
C VAL A 159 -10.28 11.69 4.76
N LYS A 160 -10.49 12.79 5.48
CA LYS A 160 -11.68 13.65 5.28
C LYS A 160 -11.77 14.24 3.89
N ARG A 161 -10.62 14.52 3.26
CA ARG A 161 -10.56 15.11 1.92
C ARG A 161 -10.78 14.08 0.83
N TYR A 162 -10.16 12.89 0.97
CA TYR A 162 -10.06 11.92 -0.13
C TYR A 162 -10.92 10.67 0.03
N SER A 163 -11.46 10.35 1.21
CA SER A 163 -12.34 9.18 1.40
C SER A 163 -13.63 9.19 0.57
N LYS A 164 -14.00 10.34 0.00
CA LYS A 164 -15.13 10.47 -0.92
C LYS A 164 -14.87 9.82 -2.30
N PHE A 165 -13.60 9.65 -2.69
CA PHE A 165 -13.22 8.99 -3.94
C PHE A 165 -13.24 7.47 -3.75
N ASN A 166 -13.83 6.75 -4.69
CA ASN A 166 -13.78 5.29 -4.72
C ASN A 166 -12.37 4.78 -4.97
N SER A 167 -11.56 5.58 -5.64
CA SER A 167 -10.16 5.31 -5.92
C SER A 167 -9.28 5.24 -4.67
N LEU A 168 -9.55 5.96 -3.57
CA LEU A 168 -8.81 5.75 -2.33
C LEU A 168 -9.34 4.50 -1.62
N TRP A 169 -8.76 3.33 -1.90
CA TRP A 169 -9.21 2.09 -1.30
C TRP A 169 -8.50 1.77 0.01
N SER A 170 -7.23 2.14 0.16
CA SER A 170 -6.50 1.89 1.39
C SER A 170 -5.40 2.92 1.67
N ILE A 171 -5.08 3.00 2.95
CA ILE A 171 -3.91 3.71 3.45
C ILE A 171 -2.91 2.67 3.96
N ASP A 172 -1.68 2.75 3.44
CA ASP A 172 -0.51 2.13 4.01
C ASP A 172 0.17 3.14 4.94
N LEU A 173 0.18 2.83 6.22
CA LEU A 173 0.63 3.79 7.24
C LEU A 173 2.10 4.16 7.10
N CYS A 174 2.94 3.20 6.70
CA CYS A 174 4.37 3.41 6.54
C CYS A 174 4.99 2.35 5.62
N ASN A 175 5.82 2.80 4.68
CA ASN A 175 6.69 1.89 3.95
C ASN A 175 7.80 1.37 4.85
N GLU A 176 7.89 0.05 4.98
CA GLU A 176 8.96 -0.73 5.60
C GLU A 176 9.44 -0.17 6.96
N PRO A 177 8.53 -0.04 7.95
CA PRO A 177 8.89 0.44 9.28
C PRO A 177 9.90 -0.47 10.00
N ASP A 178 10.11 -1.67 9.50
CA ASP A 178 11.15 -2.62 9.93
C ASP A 178 12.51 -1.95 10.01
N TRP A 179 12.86 -1.13 9.00
CA TRP A 179 14.13 -0.42 8.94
C TRP A 179 14.25 0.71 9.95
N ILE A 180 13.13 1.26 10.44
CA ILE A 180 13.18 2.23 11.56
C ILE A 180 13.66 1.56 12.83
N HIS A 181 13.29 0.29 13.01
CA HIS A 181 13.68 -0.52 14.18
C HIS A 181 15.08 -1.13 14.03
N GLU A 182 15.40 -1.71 12.87
CA GLU A 182 16.61 -2.51 12.69
C GLU A 182 17.82 -1.70 12.24
N ASN A 183 17.61 -0.62 11.48
CA ASN A 183 18.71 0.11 10.87
C ASN A 183 19.20 1.27 11.74
N ASP A 184 20.50 1.31 12.04
CA ASP A 184 21.15 2.36 12.83
C ASP A 184 21.02 3.75 12.19
N ILE A 185 21.06 3.85 10.85
CA ILE A 185 20.87 5.13 10.14
C ILE A 185 19.44 5.67 10.29
N CYS A 186 18.46 4.84 10.66
CA CYS A 186 17.08 5.25 10.97
C CYS A 186 16.86 5.46 12.47
N GLY A 187 17.85 5.13 13.32
CA GLY A 187 17.85 5.39 14.76
C GLY A 187 17.49 4.21 15.66
N GLN A 188 17.23 3.01 15.10
CA GLN A 188 16.90 1.78 15.85
C GLN A 188 15.80 2.01 16.90
N ILE A 189 14.68 2.61 16.47
CA ILE A 189 13.60 3.01 17.37
C ILE A 189 12.80 1.78 17.82
N ASP A 190 12.41 1.77 19.08
CA ASP A 190 11.61 0.69 19.67
C ASP A 190 10.27 0.52 18.96
N TRP A 191 9.89 -0.75 18.68
CA TRP A 191 8.63 -1.10 18.02
C TRP A 191 7.41 -0.57 18.76
N GLN A 192 7.42 -0.47 20.06
CA GLN A 192 6.29 0.03 20.82
C GLN A 192 5.98 1.49 20.48
N LYS A 193 7.00 2.32 20.25
CA LYS A 193 6.84 3.72 19.84
C LYS A 193 6.29 3.80 18.39
N ILE A 194 6.88 3.03 17.48
CA ILE A 194 6.47 2.97 16.07
C ILE A 194 5.01 2.51 15.98
N ASN A 195 4.70 1.38 16.60
CA ASN A 195 3.35 0.81 16.54
C ASN A 195 2.31 1.65 17.30
N LYS A 196 2.70 2.43 18.30
CA LYS A 196 1.79 3.37 18.96
C LYS A 196 1.32 4.47 18.00
N LEU A 197 2.21 5.00 17.18
CA LEU A 197 1.82 5.92 16.10
C LEU A 197 0.83 5.25 15.14
N PHE A 198 1.15 4.02 14.69
CA PHE A 198 0.29 3.30 13.75
C PHE A 198 -1.09 2.99 14.33
N ALA A 199 -1.15 2.59 15.59
CA ALA A 199 -2.41 2.35 16.28
C ALA A 199 -3.28 3.62 16.36
N LYS A 200 -2.67 4.78 16.69
CA LYS A 200 -3.36 6.08 16.69
C LYS A 200 -3.85 6.47 15.30
N CYS A 201 -3.03 6.27 14.26
CA CYS A 201 -3.39 6.54 12.87
C CYS A 201 -4.56 5.65 12.41
N ALA A 202 -4.47 4.34 12.62
CA ALA A 202 -5.52 3.39 12.25
C ALA A 202 -6.86 3.72 12.92
N ALA A 203 -6.84 3.98 14.24
CA ALA A 203 -8.04 4.40 14.97
C ALA A 203 -8.66 5.66 14.36
N ALA A 204 -7.84 6.68 14.10
CA ALA A 204 -8.32 7.95 13.56
C ALA A 204 -8.88 7.81 12.13
N ILE A 205 -8.29 6.96 11.29
CA ILE A 205 -8.79 6.66 9.95
C ILE A 205 -10.18 6.01 10.04
N HIS A 206 -10.34 4.98 10.84
CA HIS A 206 -11.62 4.27 11.02
C HIS A 206 -12.69 5.06 11.77
N GLU A 207 -12.31 6.10 12.51
CA GLU A 207 -13.27 7.03 13.12
C GLU A 207 -13.80 8.06 12.13
N ASN A 208 -13.04 8.38 11.10
CA ASN A 208 -13.34 9.46 10.16
C ASN A 208 -13.68 8.99 8.74
N SER A 209 -13.54 7.69 8.44
CA SER A 209 -13.78 7.14 7.09
C SER A 209 -14.03 5.65 7.10
N ASP A 210 -14.35 5.09 5.92
CA ASP A 210 -14.42 3.66 5.60
C ASP A 210 -13.24 3.18 4.76
N VAL A 211 -12.15 3.96 4.69
CA VAL A 211 -10.93 3.62 3.97
C VAL A 211 -10.19 2.52 4.72
N LEU A 212 -9.74 1.50 4.00
CA LEU A 212 -9.02 0.38 4.59
C LEU A 212 -7.60 0.76 5.02
N VAL A 213 -7.08 0.09 6.03
CA VAL A 213 -5.76 0.40 6.62
C VAL A 213 -4.86 -0.83 6.57
N THR A 214 -3.61 -0.63 6.20
CA THR A 214 -2.53 -1.62 6.27
C THR A 214 -1.21 -0.98 6.67
N ILE A 215 -0.18 -1.81 6.82
CA ILE A 215 1.23 -1.43 6.96
C ILE A 215 2.03 -2.27 5.97
N GLY A 216 2.83 -1.63 5.14
CA GLY A 216 3.77 -2.26 4.22
C GLY A 216 5.02 -2.71 4.96
N PHE A 217 4.97 -3.85 5.68
CA PHE A 217 6.14 -4.40 6.34
C PHE A 217 7.15 -4.92 5.31
N GLY A 218 8.42 -4.56 5.46
CA GLY A 218 9.50 -5.02 4.60
C GLY A 218 9.78 -6.52 4.73
N MET A 219 9.40 -7.12 5.86
CA MET A 219 9.60 -8.56 6.12
C MET A 219 8.37 -9.19 6.77
N ILE A 220 8.00 -10.40 6.32
CA ILE A 220 6.91 -11.19 6.91
C ILE A 220 7.10 -11.43 8.42
N LYS A 221 8.32 -11.44 8.93
CA LYS A 221 8.60 -11.74 10.35
C LYS A 221 7.85 -10.84 11.32
N TYR A 222 7.52 -9.63 10.92
CA TYR A 222 6.79 -8.66 11.75
C TYR A 222 5.27 -8.67 11.54
N ASN A 223 4.79 -9.47 10.58
CA ASN A 223 3.38 -9.81 10.40
C ASN A 223 3.04 -11.25 10.86
N SER A 224 3.97 -11.96 11.48
CA SER A 224 3.81 -13.40 11.72
C SER A 224 4.38 -13.86 13.05
N LYS A 225 3.52 -14.46 13.88
CA LYS A 225 3.94 -15.18 15.09
C LYS A 225 4.75 -16.46 14.81
N LYS A 226 4.73 -16.93 13.55
CA LYS A 226 5.54 -18.09 13.12
C LYS A 226 7.02 -17.76 13.13
N TYR A 227 7.37 -16.51 12.86
CA TYR A 227 8.76 -16.08 12.75
C TYR A 227 9.21 -15.28 13.98
N GLU A 228 8.57 -14.16 14.29
CA GLU A 228 8.92 -13.35 15.46
C GLU A 228 7.66 -12.78 16.13
N ALA A 229 6.96 -11.84 15.47
CA ALA A 229 5.80 -11.16 16.03
C ALA A 229 4.79 -10.78 14.96
N ASN A 230 3.53 -10.65 15.32
CA ASN A 230 2.52 -10.01 14.48
C ASN A 230 2.18 -8.64 15.06
N TYR A 231 2.94 -7.62 14.67
CA TYR A 231 2.70 -6.23 15.07
C TYR A 231 1.49 -5.59 14.35
N GLY A 232 0.95 -6.25 13.32
CA GLY A 232 -0.32 -5.91 12.71
C GLY A 232 -1.54 -6.57 13.35
N ALA A 233 -1.36 -7.32 14.45
CA ALA A 233 -2.46 -7.98 15.15
C ALA A 233 -3.40 -6.97 15.83
N ASP A 234 -4.70 -7.18 15.71
CA ASP A 234 -5.73 -6.29 16.22
C ASP A 234 -5.61 -6.03 17.72
N ASP A 235 -5.48 -7.09 18.53
CA ASP A 235 -5.41 -6.94 19.98
C ASP A 235 -4.20 -6.12 20.42
N TYR A 236 -3.08 -6.26 19.70
CA TYR A 236 -1.88 -5.50 19.97
C TYR A 236 -2.07 -4.00 19.68
N LEU A 237 -2.58 -3.66 18.51
CA LEU A 237 -2.80 -2.26 18.11
C LEU A 237 -3.90 -1.62 18.97
N LYS A 238 -5.01 -2.32 19.21
CA LYS A 238 -6.10 -1.86 20.10
C LYS A 238 -5.60 -1.57 21.51
N GLY A 239 -4.73 -2.42 22.04
CA GLY A 239 -4.10 -2.22 23.35
C GLY A 239 -3.18 -1.00 23.40
N LEU A 240 -2.41 -0.72 22.33
CA LEU A 240 -1.51 0.43 22.29
C LEU A 240 -2.25 1.79 22.23
N ALA A 241 -3.38 1.85 21.52
CA ALA A 241 -4.17 3.08 21.38
C ALA A 241 -5.27 3.21 22.44
N ASP A 242 -5.55 2.16 23.22
CA ASP A 242 -6.77 2.05 24.05
C ASP A 242 -8.04 2.37 23.24
N ASN A 243 -8.10 1.83 22.00
CA ASN A 243 -9.15 2.15 21.06
C ASN A 243 -9.53 0.93 20.22
N PRO A 244 -10.81 0.48 20.23
CA PRO A 244 -11.25 -0.71 19.49
C PRO A 244 -11.16 -0.54 17.96
N LYS A 245 -11.01 0.68 17.46
CA LYS A 245 -10.84 0.99 16.03
C LYS A 245 -9.39 0.97 15.56
N ALA A 246 -8.41 0.72 16.44
CA ALA A 246 -7.01 0.56 16.08
C ALA A 246 -6.74 -0.86 15.58
N TYR A 247 -6.95 -1.11 14.29
CA TYR A 247 -6.70 -2.40 13.64
C TYR A 247 -6.28 -2.20 12.19
N LEU A 248 -5.73 -3.26 11.58
CA LEU A 248 -5.47 -3.31 10.13
C LEU A 248 -6.59 -4.11 9.46
N ASP A 249 -6.98 -3.71 8.26
CA ASP A 249 -8.00 -4.41 7.47
C ASP A 249 -7.42 -5.59 6.68
N PHE A 250 -6.15 -5.52 6.32
CA PHE A 250 -5.46 -6.57 5.58
C PHE A 250 -3.96 -6.53 5.83
N TYR A 251 -3.26 -7.61 5.48
CA TYR A 251 -1.82 -7.72 5.56
C TYR A 251 -1.18 -7.36 4.21
N SER A 252 -0.05 -6.64 4.25
CA SER A 252 0.71 -6.22 3.06
C SER A 252 2.22 -6.42 3.26
N PRO A 253 2.70 -7.67 3.48
CA PRO A 253 4.13 -7.91 3.54
C PRO A 253 4.78 -7.67 2.17
N HIS A 254 6.00 -7.15 2.18
CA HIS A 254 6.88 -7.12 1.02
C HIS A 254 7.67 -8.43 0.93
N PHE A 255 8.28 -8.67 -0.21
CA PHE A 255 9.17 -9.80 -0.39
C PHE A 255 10.26 -9.50 -1.41
N TYR A 256 11.49 -9.65 -0.95
CA TYR A 256 12.67 -9.61 -1.81
C TYR A 256 13.44 -10.92 -1.70
N GLU A 257 14.13 -11.35 -2.76
CA GLU A 257 14.68 -12.69 -2.91
C GLU A 257 15.57 -13.14 -1.73
N TRP A 258 16.30 -12.21 -1.09
CA TRP A 258 17.16 -12.50 0.05
C TRP A 258 16.41 -13.04 1.27
N GLU A 259 15.12 -12.75 1.38
CA GLU A 259 14.26 -13.22 2.48
C GLU A 259 13.93 -14.71 2.39
N ALA A 260 14.04 -15.30 1.19
CA ALA A 260 13.65 -16.70 0.95
C ALA A 260 14.38 -17.69 1.86
N GLU A 261 15.62 -17.41 2.22
CA GLU A 261 16.42 -18.26 3.12
C GLU A 261 15.83 -18.36 4.54
N TRP A 262 15.16 -17.28 5.00
CA TRP A 262 14.69 -17.14 6.38
C TRP A 262 13.20 -17.41 6.52
N PHE A 263 12.39 -16.97 5.55
CA PHE A 263 10.94 -16.93 5.67
C PHE A 263 10.20 -17.78 4.63
N GLY A 264 10.91 -18.42 3.70
CA GLY A 264 10.32 -19.19 2.62
C GLY A 264 9.93 -18.33 1.43
N PHE A 265 9.14 -18.88 0.50
CA PHE A 265 8.88 -18.29 -0.81
C PHE A 265 7.37 -18.09 -1.02
N PRO A 266 6.85 -16.86 -1.13
CA PRO A 266 5.42 -16.59 -1.09
C PRO A 266 4.66 -16.97 -2.36
N PHE A 267 5.34 -17.00 -3.52
CA PHE A 267 4.66 -17.15 -4.82
C PHE A 267 4.19 -18.58 -5.13
N ASP A 268 4.61 -19.58 -4.37
CA ASP A 268 4.19 -20.97 -4.54
C ASP A 268 3.51 -21.54 -3.28
N THR A 269 3.07 -20.65 -2.40
CA THR A 269 2.39 -21.00 -1.17
C THR A 269 1.23 -20.03 -0.87
N ASP A 270 0.22 -20.51 -0.14
CA ASP A 270 -0.87 -19.67 0.33
C ASP A 270 -0.44 -18.74 1.49
N PRO A 271 -1.19 -17.68 1.79
CA PRO A 271 -0.84 -16.73 2.84
C PRO A 271 -0.65 -17.34 4.22
N ILE A 272 -1.45 -18.36 4.57
CA ILE A 272 -1.39 -19.01 5.89
C ILE A 272 -0.13 -19.87 5.99
N SER A 273 0.15 -20.66 4.97
CA SER A 273 1.36 -21.49 4.91
C SER A 273 2.62 -20.62 4.87
N PHE A 274 2.59 -19.45 4.24
CA PHE A 274 3.68 -18.48 4.27
C PHE A 274 3.91 -17.92 5.68
N GLY A 275 2.86 -17.77 6.50
CA GLY A 275 3.01 -17.40 7.92
C GLY A 275 1.97 -16.42 8.45
N LEU A 276 1.06 -15.93 7.61
CA LEU A 276 -0.02 -15.05 8.06
C LEU A 276 -1.10 -15.85 8.81
N ASP A 277 -1.86 -15.18 9.67
CA ASP A 277 -2.84 -15.87 10.54
C ASP A 277 -4.17 -16.25 9.87
N GLY A 278 -4.38 -15.86 8.62
CA GLY A 278 -5.57 -16.19 7.85
C GLY A 278 -6.86 -15.47 8.31
N THR A 279 -6.75 -14.46 9.14
CA THR A 279 -7.92 -13.72 9.67
C THR A 279 -8.35 -12.57 8.75
N LYS A 280 -7.50 -12.14 7.84
CA LYS A 280 -7.66 -10.98 6.96
C LYS A 280 -7.23 -11.27 5.53
N PRO A 281 -7.65 -10.46 4.54
CA PRO A 281 -7.04 -10.48 3.23
C PRO A 281 -5.53 -10.26 3.30
N ALA A 282 -4.80 -10.77 2.31
CA ALA A 282 -3.36 -10.61 2.21
C ALA A 282 -2.93 -10.22 0.78
N VAL A 283 -2.09 -9.20 0.69
CA VAL A 283 -1.54 -8.68 -0.57
C VAL A 283 -0.02 -8.73 -0.47
N ILE A 284 0.69 -9.22 -1.47
CA ILE A 284 2.13 -9.01 -1.56
C ILE A 284 2.35 -7.54 -1.99
N GLY A 285 2.76 -6.69 -1.03
CA GLY A 285 2.82 -5.23 -1.21
C GLY A 285 3.95 -4.76 -2.12
N GLU A 286 5.06 -5.49 -2.12
CA GLU A 286 6.19 -5.29 -3.03
C GLU A 286 6.89 -6.60 -3.36
N PHE A 287 7.43 -6.66 -4.58
CA PHE A 287 8.41 -7.66 -5.03
C PHE A 287 9.10 -7.12 -6.29
N PRO A 288 10.33 -7.55 -6.64
CA PRO A 288 11.02 -7.08 -7.84
C PRO A 288 10.21 -7.37 -9.11
N ALA A 289 9.90 -6.36 -9.92
CA ALA A 289 9.12 -6.50 -11.15
C ALA A 289 9.75 -7.48 -12.16
N THR A 290 11.08 -7.61 -12.16
CA THR A 290 11.80 -8.60 -12.96
C THR A 290 11.60 -10.04 -12.50
N GLY A 291 11.07 -10.24 -11.29
CA GLY A 291 10.94 -11.56 -10.66
C GLY A 291 12.17 -11.98 -9.86
N MET A 292 12.32 -13.29 -9.67
CA MET A 292 13.34 -13.94 -8.83
C MET A 292 14.37 -14.71 -9.68
N THR A 293 15.60 -14.81 -9.20
CA THR A 293 16.74 -15.39 -9.94
C THR A 293 17.23 -16.72 -9.37
N ALA A 294 16.65 -17.22 -8.28
CA ALA A 294 17.08 -18.40 -7.53
C ALA A 294 18.54 -18.35 -7.00
N LYS A 295 19.08 -17.15 -6.79
CA LYS A 295 20.43 -16.98 -6.22
C LYS A 295 20.48 -17.17 -4.72
N THR A 296 19.36 -16.96 -4.06
CA THR A 296 19.25 -17.12 -2.60
C THR A 296 18.70 -18.51 -2.26
N LYS A 297 19.23 -19.15 -1.24
CA LYS A 297 18.71 -20.42 -0.73
C LYS A 297 17.23 -20.30 -0.37
N GLY A 298 16.42 -21.25 -0.83
CA GLY A 298 14.96 -21.22 -0.64
C GLY A 298 14.20 -20.45 -1.71
N SER A 299 14.88 -19.62 -2.52
CA SER A 299 14.29 -18.98 -3.68
C SER A 299 14.18 -19.94 -4.87
N LYS A 300 13.30 -19.59 -5.81
CA LYS A 300 13.12 -20.28 -7.10
C LYS A 300 13.18 -19.27 -8.23
N GLU A 301 13.70 -19.70 -9.38
CA GLU A 301 13.64 -18.88 -10.59
C GLU A 301 12.17 -18.68 -10.99
N MET A 302 11.75 -17.44 -11.13
CA MET A 302 10.38 -17.06 -11.44
C MET A 302 10.34 -15.64 -11.98
N ASN A 303 9.95 -15.45 -13.22
CA ASN A 303 9.83 -14.10 -13.79
C ASN A 303 8.60 -13.35 -13.23
N GLY A 304 8.50 -12.05 -13.51
CA GLY A 304 7.41 -11.22 -13.01
C GLY A 304 6.02 -11.72 -13.41
N THR A 305 5.84 -12.22 -14.63
CA THR A 305 4.60 -12.85 -15.11
C THR A 305 4.19 -14.05 -14.25
N GLU A 306 5.12 -14.94 -13.98
CA GLU A 306 4.88 -16.14 -13.16
C GLU A 306 4.56 -15.77 -11.71
N CYS A 307 5.19 -14.71 -11.15
CA CYS A 307 4.88 -14.21 -9.82
C CYS A 307 3.38 -13.81 -9.72
N TYR A 308 2.85 -13.06 -10.68
CA TYR A 308 1.42 -12.69 -10.71
C TYR A 308 0.49 -13.90 -10.77
N LEU A 309 0.75 -14.80 -11.70
CA LEU A 309 -0.08 -15.98 -11.92
C LEU A 309 -0.09 -16.92 -10.71
N ASN A 310 1.06 -17.17 -10.13
CA ASN A 310 1.19 -18.06 -8.99
C ASN A 310 0.55 -17.44 -7.74
N THR A 311 0.78 -16.17 -7.47
CA THR A 311 0.13 -15.45 -6.36
C THR A 311 -1.40 -15.55 -6.46
N PHE A 312 -1.97 -15.33 -7.65
CA PHE A 312 -3.41 -15.48 -7.88
C PHE A 312 -3.89 -16.92 -7.63
N LYS A 313 -3.16 -17.92 -8.13
CA LYS A 313 -3.49 -19.35 -7.96
C LYS A 313 -3.41 -19.84 -6.52
N HIS A 314 -2.51 -19.29 -5.72
CA HIS A 314 -2.29 -19.69 -4.33
C HIS A 314 -3.17 -18.93 -3.31
N GLY A 315 -4.17 -18.18 -3.78
CA GLY A 315 -5.19 -17.62 -2.91
C GLY A 315 -4.83 -16.35 -2.16
N TRP A 316 -3.77 -15.66 -2.58
CA TRP A 316 -3.53 -14.28 -2.18
C TRP A 316 -4.65 -13.38 -2.72
N ASN A 317 -4.84 -12.22 -2.12
CA ASN A 317 -5.88 -11.27 -2.53
C ASN A 317 -5.33 -10.14 -3.41
N GLY A 318 -4.04 -10.13 -3.66
CA GLY A 318 -3.38 -9.17 -4.54
C GLY A 318 -1.88 -9.30 -4.54
N ILE A 319 -1.26 -8.60 -5.48
CA ILE A 319 0.18 -8.51 -5.67
C ILE A 319 0.53 -7.18 -6.32
N MET A 320 1.65 -6.57 -5.94
CA MET A 320 2.11 -5.27 -6.43
C MET A 320 3.60 -5.29 -6.74
N ALA A 321 3.96 -5.35 -8.03
CA ALA A 321 5.35 -5.32 -8.46
C ALA A 321 6.03 -3.97 -8.17
N TRP A 322 7.30 -3.98 -7.80
CA TRP A 322 8.17 -2.82 -7.67
C TRP A 322 9.08 -2.73 -8.91
N THR A 323 8.84 -1.88 -9.93
CA THR A 323 7.81 -0.85 -10.09
C THR A 323 7.18 -0.90 -11.50
N SER A 324 6.18 -0.06 -11.80
CA SER A 324 5.64 0.07 -13.17
C SER A 324 6.48 0.97 -14.06
N ASN A 325 7.11 2.00 -13.50
CA ASN A 325 7.79 3.08 -14.21
C ASN A 325 9.33 2.97 -14.22
N GLY A 326 9.88 1.92 -13.60
CA GLY A 326 11.32 1.62 -13.65
C GLY A 326 12.19 2.40 -12.69
N VAL A 327 11.61 3.08 -11.69
CA VAL A 327 12.42 3.67 -10.59
C VAL A 327 13.11 2.53 -9.81
N ASP A 328 14.27 2.82 -9.21
CA ASP A 328 15.10 1.89 -8.44
C ASP A 328 15.58 0.63 -9.19
N THR A 329 15.48 0.60 -10.51
CA THR A 329 16.05 -0.43 -11.39
C THR A 329 15.57 -1.88 -11.16
N CYS A 330 14.48 -2.08 -10.38
CA CYS A 330 13.92 -3.41 -10.10
C CYS A 330 12.97 -3.95 -11.18
N GLY A 331 12.96 -3.32 -12.35
CA GLY A 331 12.09 -3.65 -13.48
C GLY A 331 10.99 -2.62 -13.71
N LYS A 332 10.14 -2.87 -14.70
CA LYS A 332 9.07 -1.99 -15.15
C LYS A 332 7.92 -2.80 -15.76
N LEU A 333 6.81 -2.14 -16.09
CA LEU A 333 5.58 -2.78 -16.56
C LEU A 333 5.79 -3.89 -17.61
N VAL A 334 6.72 -3.72 -18.55
CA VAL A 334 6.96 -4.71 -19.60
C VAL A 334 7.44 -6.07 -19.06
N ASP A 335 8.06 -6.10 -17.89
CA ASP A 335 8.65 -7.31 -17.30
C ASP A 335 7.59 -8.27 -16.70
N PHE A 336 6.39 -7.78 -16.40
CA PHE A 336 5.30 -8.57 -15.80
C PHE A 336 3.93 -8.39 -16.47
N LYS A 337 3.84 -7.55 -17.48
CA LYS A 337 2.59 -7.14 -18.14
C LYS A 337 1.75 -8.33 -18.65
N GLU A 338 2.37 -9.41 -19.13
CA GLU A 338 1.65 -10.59 -19.59
C GLU A 338 0.92 -11.28 -18.44
N GLY A 339 1.56 -11.39 -17.26
CA GLY A 339 0.94 -11.94 -16.06
C GLY A 339 -0.25 -11.12 -15.58
N VAL A 340 -0.12 -9.80 -15.59
CA VAL A 340 -1.22 -8.88 -15.29
C VAL A 340 -2.41 -9.09 -16.22
N ASN A 341 -2.17 -9.15 -17.54
CA ASN A 341 -3.24 -9.35 -18.52
C ASN A 341 -3.94 -10.71 -18.34
N GLU A 342 -3.19 -11.77 -18.04
CA GLU A 342 -3.76 -13.09 -17.84
C GLU A 342 -4.56 -13.18 -16.54
N VAL A 343 -4.08 -12.59 -15.44
CA VAL A 343 -4.84 -12.47 -14.18
C VAL A 343 -6.12 -11.68 -14.40
N ALA A 344 -6.07 -10.54 -15.10
CA ALA A 344 -7.26 -9.75 -15.42
C ALA A 344 -8.29 -10.56 -16.24
N TYR A 345 -7.84 -11.37 -17.19
CA TYR A 345 -8.70 -12.28 -17.94
C TYR A 345 -9.34 -13.35 -17.04
N LEU A 346 -8.58 -13.96 -16.13
CA LEU A 346 -9.09 -14.97 -15.20
C LEU A 346 -10.13 -14.36 -14.24
N MET A 347 -9.86 -13.17 -13.69
CA MET A 347 -10.81 -12.44 -12.83
C MET A 347 -12.16 -12.17 -13.52
N ASN A 348 -12.14 -11.86 -14.81
CA ASN A 348 -13.37 -11.60 -15.58
C ASN A 348 -14.20 -12.86 -15.84
N LYS A 349 -13.66 -14.05 -15.62
CA LYS A 349 -14.36 -15.33 -15.75
C LYS A 349 -14.98 -15.85 -14.45
N MET A 350 -14.58 -15.28 -13.32
CA MET A 350 -15.13 -15.60 -12.00
C MET A 350 -16.41 -14.82 -11.73
#